data_493e2e5f2df3f21c66dcdb770a4b7fa1
#
_entry.id   493e2e5f2df3f21c66dcdb770a4b7fa1
#
_cell.length_a   1.000
_cell.length_b   1.000
_cell.length_c   1.000
_cell.angle_alpha   90.00
_cell.angle_beta   90.00
_cell.angle_gamma   90.00
#
_symmetry.space_group_name_H-M   'P 1'
#
loop_
_entity.id
_entity.type
_entity.pdbx_description
1 polymer ?
#
loop_
_entity_poly.entity_id
_entity_poly.type
_entity_poly.pdbx_seq_one_letter_code
_entity_poly.pdbx_strand_id
1 'polypeptide(L)'
;MEIDLDRLLKEEIDLFDSRDNIRFAYMGLEGATVMGPKPQLTRVFVNLINNAVQAIENAQTEAGERGGESFIGRIVISLRLSTKEGFYDIVFEDNGPGVSDDNRARLFTPNFTTKSNGTGLGLSICRNILEKCDAEIFYSKSFALKGACFTVRFPRKRS
;
A
#
# COMPACT_ATOMS: atom_id res chain seq x y z
N MET A 1 -8.87 6.79 -19.53
CA MET A 1 -10.11 6.45 -18.82
C MET A 1 -10.14 7.14 -17.48
N GLU A 2 -11.26 7.73 -17.12
CA GLU A 2 -11.42 8.30 -15.79
C GLU A 2 -11.62 7.25 -14.74
N ILE A 3 -10.94 7.39 -13.62
CA ILE A 3 -11.06 6.50 -12.48
C ILE A 3 -11.39 7.29 -11.24
N ASP A 4 -12.47 6.87 -10.57
CA ASP A 4 -12.83 7.37 -9.25
C ASP A 4 -12.00 6.58 -8.23
N LEU A 5 -10.95 7.24 -7.71
CA LEU A 5 -10.02 6.60 -6.76
C LEU A 5 -10.70 6.16 -5.47
N ASP A 6 -11.60 6.99 -4.95
CA ASP A 6 -12.29 6.69 -3.70
C ASP A 6 -13.09 5.39 -3.81
N ARG A 7 -13.83 5.27 -4.89
CA ARG A 7 -14.64 4.08 -5.16
C ARG A 7 -13.76 2.84 -5.38
N LEU A 8 -12.70 2.98 -6.17
CA LEU A 8 -11.79 1.86 -6.45
C LEU A 8 -11.12 1.36 -5.16
N LEU A 9 -10.63 2.26 -4.32
CA LEU A 9 -9.99 1.89 -3.06
C LEU A 9 -10.97 1.19 -2.12
N LYS A 10 -12.21 1.68 -2.01
CA LYS A 10 -13.23 1.03 -1.18
C LYS A 10 -13.51 -0.40 -1.67
N GLU A 11 -13.66 -0.59 -2.97
CA GLU A 11 -13.90 -1.92 -3.56
C GLU A 11 -12.76 -2.88 -3.24
N GLU A 12 -11.51 -2.43 -3.34
CA GLU A 12 -10.35 -3.29 -3.08
C GLU A 12 -10.19 -3.59 -1.59
N ILE A 13 -10.40 -2.61 -0.73
CA ILE A 13 -10.34 -2.81 0.72
C ILE A 13 -11.36 -3.84 1.18
N ASP A 14 -12.57 -3.81 0.63
CA ASP A 14 -13.63 -4.75 0.97
C ASP A 14 -13.24 -6.21 0.73
N LEU A 15 -12.35 -6.48 -0.22
CA LEU A 15 -11.85 -7.83 -0.48
C LEU A 15 -10.99 -8.38 0.65
N PHE A 16 -10.39 -7.51 1.45
CA PHE A 16 -9.47 -7.88 2.52
C PHE A 16 -10.06 -7.73 3.93
N ASP A 17 -11.16 -6.99 4.07
CA ASP A 17 -11.68 -6.51 5.36
C ASP A 17 -12.39 -7.58 6.19
N SER A 18 -12.55 -8.80 5.69
CA SER A 18 -13.18 -9.90 6.42
C SER A 18 -12.25 -10.62 7.40
N ARG A 19 -11.00 -10.20 7.52
CA ARG A 19 -9.99 -10.84 8.37
C ARG A 19 -10.18 -10.45 9.83
N ASP A 20 -10.16 -11.45 10.73
CA ASP A 20 -10.31 -11.20 12.17
C ASP A 20 -9.02 -10.67 12.81
N ASN A 21 -7.88 -10.96 12.21
CA ASN A 21 -6.56 -10.64 12.76
C ASN A 21 -6.01 -9.29 12.33
N ILE A 22 -6.71 -8.58 11.45
CA ILE A 22 -6.29 -7.27 10.93
C ILE A 22 -7.49 -6.33 10.90
N ARG A 23 -7.32 -5.14 11.44
CA ARG A 23 -8.33 -4.07 11.38
C ARG A 23 -7.94 -3.08 10.30
N PHE A 24 -8.88 -2.79 9.41
CA PHE A 24 -8.72 -1.81 8.35
C PHE A 24 -9.45 -0.53 8.71
N ALA A 25 -8.81 0.60 8.43
CA ALA A 25 -9.45 1.92 8.48
C ALA A 25 -9.18 2.62 7.15
N TYR A 26 -10.20 3.28 6.63
CA TYR A 26 -10.08 4.01 5.38
C TYR A 26 -10.61 5.43 5.55
N MET A 27 -9.79 6.40 5.14
CA MET A 27 -10.18 7.80 5.07
C MET A 27 -10.14 8.23 3.61
N GLY A 28 -11.31 8.40 3.02
CA GLY A 28 -11.44 8.70 1.61
C GLY A 28 -11.59 10.18 1.30
N LEU A 29 -11.65 10.47 0.02
CA LEU A 29 -11.86 11.80 -0.53
C LEU A 29 -12.80 11.69 -1.72
N GLU A 30 -14.02 12.10 -1.53
CA GLU A 30 -15.04 12.06 -2.58
C GLU A 30 -14.64 12.95 -3.76
N GLY A 31 -14.87 12.45 -4.97
CA GLY A 31 -14.59 13.21 -6.18
C GLY A 31 -13.14 13.16 -6.66
N ALA A 32 -12.27 12.38 -6.01
CA ALA A 32 -10.88 12.24 -6.45
C ALA A 32 -10.81 11.39 -7.72
N THR A 33 -10.57 12.04 -8.84
CA THR A 33 -10.57 11.42 -10.17
C THR A 33 -9.20 11.57 -10.82
N VAL A 34 -8.72 10.47 -11.40
CA VAL A 34 -7.46 10.44 -12.14
C VAL A 34 -7.68 9.77 -13.49
N MET A 35 -6.70 9.90 -14.38
CA MET A 35 -6.70 9.20 -15.67
C MET A 35 -5.75 8.02 -15.59
N GLY A 36 -6.19 6.88 -16.08
CA GLY A 36 -5.32 5.70 -16.10
C GLY A 36 -6.05 4.43 -16.51
N PRO A 37 -5.31 3.33 -16.64
CA PRO A 37 -5.89 2.01 -16.94
C PRO A 37 -6.35 1.35 -15.65
N LYS A 38 -7.67 1.16 -15.51
CA LYS A 38 -8.27 0.62 -14.28
C LYS A 38 -7.68 -0.75 -13.88
N PRO A 39 -7.50 -1.73 -14.79
CA PRO A 39 -6.97 -3.03 -14.37
C PRO A 39 -5.57 -2.94 -13.76
N GLN A 40 -4.70 -2.11 -14.31
CA GLN A 40 -3.34 -1.95 -13.80
C GLN A 40 -3.32 -1.22 -12.46
N LEU A 41 -4.14 -0.17 -12.29
CA LEU A 41 -4.24 0.54 -11.01
C LEU A 41 -4.82 -0.35 -9.92
N THR A 42 -5.81 -1.17 -10.25
CA THR A 42 -6.35 -2.19 -9.35
C THR A 42 -5.23 -3.12 -8.88
N ARG A 43 -4.38 -3.57 -9.80
CA ARG A 43 -3.24 -4.42 -9.48
C ARG A 43 -2.27 -3.76 -8.50
N VAL A 44 -1.98 -2.47 -8.71
CA VAL A 44 -1.11 -1.71 -7.80
C VAL A 44 -1.69 -1.70 -6.38
N PHE A 45 -2.96 -1.35 -6.24
CA PHE A 45 -3.59 -1.24 -4.92
C PHE A 45 -3.71 -2.59 -4.24
N VAL A 46 -4.10 -3.64 -4.96
CA VAL A 46 -4.14 -5.00 -4.42
C VAL A 46 -2.76 -5.44 -3.94
N ASN A 47 -1.71 -5.18 -4.71
CA ASN A 47 -0.34 -5.53 -4.32
C ASN A 47 0.08 -4.80 -3.03
N LEU A 48 -0.23 -3.52 -2.91
CA LEU A 48 0.15 -2.75 -1.72
C LEU A 48 -0.62 -3.21 -0.47
N ILE A 49 -1.91 -3.47 -0.60
CA ILE A 49 -2.71 -4.00 0.51
C ILE A 49 -2.22 -5.38 0.90
N ASN A 50 -2.00 -6.26 -0.07
CA ASN A 50 -1.54 -7.62 0.18
C ASN A 50 -0.16 -7.65 0.82
N ASN A 51 0.74 -6.75 0.41
CA ASN A 51 2.05 -6.61 1.06
C ASN A 51 1.91 -6.29 2.55
N ALA A 52 1.04 -5.36 2.88
CA ALA A 52 0.77 -4.99 4.28
C ALA A 52 0.19 -6.17 5.06
N VAL A 53 -0.79 -6.87 4.48
CA VAL A 53 -1.43 -8.04 5.10
C VAL A 53 -0.37 -9.12 5.38
N GLN A 54 0.46 -9.46 4.38
CA GLN A 54 1.47 -10.50 4.53
C GLN A 54 2.53 -10.14 5.57
N ALA A 55 2.99 -8.89 5.57
CA ALA A 55 3.98 -8.42 6.55
C ALA A 55 3.44 -8.57 7.98
N ILE A 56 2.18 -8.20 8.20
CA ILE A 56 1.53 -8.33 9.50
C ILE A 56 1.38 -9.80 9.87
N GLU A 57 0.86 -10.64 8.97
CA GLU A 57 0.59 -12.05 9.26
C GLU A 57 1.87 -12.83 9.52
N ASN A 58 2.94 -12.53 8.80
CA ASN A 58 4.25 -13.13 9.07
C ASN A 58 4.77 -12.74 10.46
N ALA A 59 4.62 -11.47 10.85
CA ALA A 59 5.04 -10.99 12.16
C ALA A 59 4.19 -11.61 13.28
N GLN A 60 2.89 -11.78 13.06
CA GLN A 60 1.99 -12.45 14.02
C GLN A 60 2.41 -13.92 14.22
N THR A 61 2.73 -14.62 13.15
CA THR A 61 3.20 -16.00 13.19
C THR A 61 4.50 -16.12 13.96
N GLU A 62 5.47 -15.25 13.67
CA GLU A 62 6.77 -15.23 14.38
C GLU A 62 6.59 -14.96 15.87
N ALA A 63 5.71 -14.02 16.24
CA ALA A 63 5.43 -13.72 17.64
C ALA A 63 4.88 -14.95 18.37
N GLY A 64 3.96 -15.70 17.74
CA GLY A 64 3.41 -16.93 18.28
C GLY A 64 4.46 -18.03 18.44
N GLU A 65 5.34 -18.20 17.46
CA GLU A 65 6.42 -19.19 17.48
C GLU A 65 7.44 -18.93 18.60
N ARG A 66 7.66 -17.67 18.94
CA ARG A 66 8.55 -17.26 20.03
C ARG A 66 7.91 -17.35 21.41
N GLY A 67 6.64 -17.79 21.50
CA GLY A 67 5.90 -17.87 22.75
C GLY A 67 5.42 -16.53 23.26
N GLY A 68 5.52 -15.45 22.46
CA GLY A 68 5.04 -14.13 22.80
C GLY A 68 3.55 -13.97 22.48
N GLU A 69 2.95 -12.90 22.98
CA GLU A 69 1.59 -12.56 22.61
C GLU A 69 1.55 -12.02 21.19
N SER A 70 0.56 -12.48 20.40
CA SER A 70 0.32 -11.94 19.08
C SER A 70 -0.36 -10.57 19.22
N PHE A 71 -0.14 -9.71 18.25
CA PHE A 71 -0.76 -8.38 18.18
C PHE A 71 -1.88 -8.37 17.12
N ILE A 72 -2.78 -7.41 17.24
CA ILE A 72 -3.80 -7.17 16.22
C ILE A 72 -3.18 -6.31 15.12
N GLY A 73 -3.27 -6.77 13.88
CA GLY A 73 -2.82 -6.01 12.73
C GLY A 73 -3.68 -4.78 12.50
N ARG A 74 -3.05 -3.71 12.02
CA ARG A 74 -3.75 -2.48 11.65
C ARG A 74 -3.24 -2.01 10.31
N ILE A 75 -4.16 -1.71 9.41
CA ILE A 75 -3.85 -1.11 8.12
C ILE A 75 -4.72 0.13 7.99
N VAL A 76 -4.09 1.27 7.74
CA VAL A 76 -4.80 2.54 7.54
C VAL A 76 -4.49 3.01 6.12
N ILE A 77 -5.53 3.22 5.33
CA ILE A 77 -5.42 3.71 3.97
C ILE A 77 -6.09 5.08 3.91
N SER A 78 -5.39 6.05 3.36
CA SER A 78 -5.89 7.42 3.26
C SER A 78 -5.75 7.92 1.83
N LEU A 79 -6.79 8.55 1.32
CA LEU A 79 -6.78 9.25 0.05
C LEU A 79 -7.00 10.72 0.35
N ARG A 80 -6.04 11.56 -0.04
CA ARG A 80 -6.08 12.98 0.31
C ARG A 80 -5.42 13.84 -0.77
N LEU A 81 -5.65 15.14 -0.70
CA LEU A 81 -4.89 16.07 -1.53
C LEU A 81 -3.43 16.02 -1.10
N SER A 82 -2.53 15.96 -2.09
CA SER A 82 -1.11 15.99 -1.82
C SER A 82 -0.66 17.38 -1.42
N THR A 83 0.43 17.45 -0.64
CA THR A 83 1.13 18.71 -0.43
C THR A 83 1.78 19.22 -1.73
N LYS A 84 2.00 18.33 -2.69
CA LYS A 84 2.40 18.72 -4.04
C LYS A 84 1.17 19.16 -4.83
N GLU A 85 1.16 20.41 -5.28
CA GLU A 85 0.04 20.97 -6.02
C GLU A 85 -0.26 20.14 -7.27
N GLY A 86 -1.55 19.86 -7.49
CA GLY A 86 -2.00 19.10 -8.66
C GLY A 86 -1.97 17.60 -8.51
N PHE A 87 -1.74 17.09 -7.29
CA PHE A 87 -1.64 15.64 -7.04
C PHE A 87 -2.55 15.20 -5.91
N TYR A 88 -2.90 13.91 -5.93
CA TYR A 88 -3.47 13.19 -4.78
C TYR A 88 -2.39 12.28 -4.19
N ASP A 89 -2.43 12.10 -2.88
CA ASP A 89 -1.64 11.09 -2.20
C ASP A 89 -2.56 9.99 -1.69
N ILE A 90 -2.21 8.75 -2.00
CA ILE A 90 -2.84 7.56 -1.42
C ILE A 90 -1.80 6.95 -0.50
N VAL A 91 -2.10 6.89 0.79
CA VAL A 91 -1.15 6.46 1.82
C VAL A 91 -1.60 5.12 2.40
N PHE A 92 -0.71 4.13 2.35
CA PHE A 92 -0.94 2.77 2.87
C PHE A 92 0.00 2.56 4.04
N GLU A 93 -0.56 2.57 5.25
CA GLU A 93 0.23 2.39 6.48
C GLU A 93 -0.14 1.08 7.18
N ASP A 94 0.85 0.41 7.75
CA ASP A 94 0.63 -0.80 8.54
C ASP A 94 1.42 -0.79 9.83
N ASN A 95 1.07 -1.68 10.75
CA ASN A 95 1.79 -1.88 12.01
C ASN A 95 2.63 -3.16 12.00
N GLY A 96 3.01 -3.62 10.82
CA GLY A 96 3.97 -4.71 10.68
C GLY A 96 5.41 -4.26 11.03
N PRO A 97 6.40 -5.08 10.72
CA PRO A 97 7.79 -4.79 11.09
C PRO A 97 8.43 -3.64 10.29
N GLY A 98 7.82 -3.25 9.18
CA GLY A 98 8.44 -2.28 8.27
C GLY A 98 9.59 -2.90 7.47
N VAL A 99 10.38 -2.04 6.86
CA VAL A 99 11.52 -2.43 6.04
C VAL A 99 12.78 -1.83 6.64
N SER A 100 13.84 -2.65 6.79
CA SER A 100 15.12 -2.17 7.32
C SER A 100 15.75 -1.14 6.38
N ASP A 101 16.60 -0.28 6.94
CA ASP A 101 17.30 0.74 6.14
C ASP A 101 18.15 0.11 5.03
N ASP A 102 18.75 -1.05 5.30
CA ASP A 102 19.54 -1.78 4.33
C ASP A 102 18.72 -2.24 3.12
N ASN A 103 17.44 -2.52 3.32
CA ASN A 103 16.55 -3.02 2.28
C ASN A 103 15.79 -1.92 1.55
N ARG A 104 15.71 -0.71 2.12
CA ARG A 104 14.92 0.39 1.52
C ARG A 104 15.35 0.74 0.10
N ALA A 105 16.65 0.79 -0.14
CA ALA A 105 17.19 1.15 -1.46
C ALA A 105 16.82 0.14 -2.54
N ARG A 106 16.48 -1.10 -2.17
CA ARG A 106 16.19 -2.20 -3.11
C ARG A 106 14.72 -2.56 -3.22
N LEU A 107 13.84 -1.87 -2.50
CA LEU A 107 12.41 -2.20 -2.45
C LEU A 107 11.74 -2.31 -3.82
N PHE A 108 12.11 -1.45 -4.74
CA PHE A 108 11.49 -1.38 -6.06
C PHE A 108 12.33 -2.04 -7.16
N THR A 109 13.41 -2.72 -6.78
CA THR A 109 14.20 -3.47 -7.76
C THR A 109 13.56 -4.84 -8.05
N PRO A 110 13.60 -5.30 -9.30
CA PRO A 110 13.10 -6.63 -9.63
C PRO A 110 13.80 -7.73 -8.82
N ASN A 111 13.07 -8.78 -8.49
CA ASN A 111 13.54 -9.97 -7.77
C ASN A 111 13.94 -9.73 -6.31
N PHE A 112 13.73 -8.52 -5.77
CA PHE A 112 13.94 -8.29 -4.35
C PHE A 112 12.69 -8.67 -3.57
N THR A 113 12.86 -9.51 -2.51
CA THR A 113 11.78 -9.83 -1.58
C THR A 113 12.37 -10.25 -0.24
N THR A 114 11.69 -9.82 0.85
CA THR A 114 11.93 -10.30 2.20
C THR A 114 10.94 -11.40 2.58
N LYS A 115 10.02 -11.74 1.69
CA LYS A 115 8.96 -12.72 1.92
C LYS A 115 9.39 -14.09 1.43
N SER A 116 9.12 -15.13 2.22
CA SER A 116 9.47 -16.50 1.84
C SER A 116 8.72 -16.99 0.59
N ASN A 117 7.53 -16.44 0.31
CA ASN A 117 6.71 -16.83 -0.83
C ASN A 117 6.57 -15.73 -1.87
N GLY A 118 7.33 -14.64 -1.76
CA GLY A 118 7.26 -13.53 -2.69
C GLY A 118 8.09 -13.77 -3.93
N THR A 119 7.58 -13.30 -5.08
CA THR A 119 8.32 -13.36 -6.35
C THR A 119 9.39 -12.27 -6.46
N GLY A 120 9.29 -11.23 -5.61
CA GLY A 120 10.17 -10.08 -5.67
C GLY A 120 9.84 -9.10 -6.79
N LEU A 121 8.71 -9.28 -7.47
CA LEU A 121 8.30 -8.45 -8.61
C LEU A 121 7.18 -7.47 -8.30
N GLY A 122 6.44 -7.66 -7.18
CA GLY A 122 5.23 -6.89 -6.90
C GLY A 122 5.46 -5.38 -6.88
N LEU A 123 6.45 -4.90 -6.12
CA LEU A 123 6.72 -3.46 -5.99
C LEU A 123 7.36 -2.88 -7.25
N SER A 124 8.22 -3.61 -7.93
CA SER A 124 8.80 -3.14 -9.19
C SER A 124 7.74 -3.01 -10.28
N ILE A 125 6.78 -3.93 -10.33
CA ILE A 125 5.65 -3.87 -11.26
C ILE A 125 4.77 -2.66 -10.92
N CYS A 126 4.48 -2.43 -9.64
CA CYS A 126 3.73 -1.26 -9.21
C CYS A 126 4.39 0.04 -9.68
N ARG A 127 5.68 0.16 -9.46
CA ARG A 127 6.45 1.33 -9.89
C ARG A 127 6.36 1.54 -11.40
N ASN A 128 6.54 0.47 -12.17
CA ASN A 128 6.47 0.54 -13.64
C ASN A 128 5.09 1.00 -14.13
N ILE A 129 4.02 0.45 -13.55
CA ILE A 129 2.65 0.85 -13.88
C ILE A 129 2.44 2.33 -13.58
N LEU A 130 2.86 2.76 -12.38
CA LEU A 130 2.67 4.14 -11.93
C LEU A 130 3.48 5.14 -12.74
N GLU A 131 4.71 4.81 -13.13
CA GLU A 131 5.53 5.66 -13.98
C GLU A 131 4.85 5.97 -15.31
N LYS A 132 4.15 4.99 -15.89
CA LYS A 132 3.40 5.19 -17.14
C LYS A 132 2.18 6.09 -16.98
N CYS A 133 1.76 6.33 -15.75
CA CYS A 133 0.64 7.21 -15.42
C CYS A 133 1.14 8.56 -14.87
N ASP A 134 2.43 8.84 -14.97
CA ASP A 134 3.06 10.01 -14.36
C ASP A 134 2.87 10.09 -12.85
N ALA A 135 2.70 8.94 -12.23
CA ALA A 135 2.55 8.79 -10.78
C ALA A 135 3.86 8.32 -10.15
N GLU A 136 3.99 8.52 -8.86
CA GLU A 136 5.18 8.16 -8.09
C GLU A 136 4.79 7.27 -6.92
N ILE A 137 5.73 6.45 -6.46
CA ILE A 137 5.56 5.64 -5.25
C ILE A 137 6.76 5.84 -4.34
N PHE A 138 6.49 6.02 -3.04
CA PHE A 138 7.50 6.28 -2.02
C PHE A 138 7.32 5.33 -0.86
N TYR A 139 8.42 4.97 -0.22
CA TYR A 139 8.41 4.27 1.05
C TYR A 139 8.91 5.19 2.16
N SER A 140 8.27 5.12 3.33
CA SER A 140 8.76 5.70 4.57
C SER A 140 8.33 4.82 5.73
N LYS A 141 8.88 5.08 6.91
CA LYS A 141 8.40 4.42 8.13
C LYS A 141 7.14 5.12 8.61
N SER A 142 6.14 4.34 9.03
CA SER A 142 4.93 4.91 9.62
C SER A 142 5.22 5.36 11.05
N PHE A 143 5.10 6.65 11.33
CA PHE A 143 5.26 7.17 12.69
C PHE A 143 4.07 6.77 13.56
N ALA A 144 2.87 6.80 13.02
CA ALA A 144 1.65 6.50 13.78
C ALA A 144 1.53 5.02 14.13
N LEU A 145 1.82 4.14 13.20
CA LEU A 145 1.65 2.69 13.34
C LEU A 145 2.96 1.94 13.56
N LYS A 146 4.09 2.58 13.33
CA LYS A 146 5.46 2.06 13.53
C LYS A 146 5.89 0.97 12.55
N GLY A 147 5.09 0.71 11.52
CA GLY A 147 5.43 -0.22 10.44
C GLY A 147 5.82 0.52 9.17
N ALA A 148 5.39 -0.01 8.04
CA ALA A 148 5.66 0.57 6.73
C ALA A 148 4.63 1.63 6.35
N CYS A 149 5.05 2.57 5.52
CA CYS A 149 4.17 3.57 4.91
C CYS A 149 4.55 3.68 3.43
N PHE A 150 3.63 3.29 2.55
CA PHE A 150 3.77 3.49 1.12
C PHE A 150 2.85 4.62 0.68
N THR A 151 3.39 5.59 -0.04
CA THR A 151 2.61 6.69 -0.59
C THR A 151 2.65 6.62 -2.11
N VAL A 152 1.47 6.60 -2.73
CA VAL A 152 1.31 6.72 -4.18
C VAL A 152 0.85 8.14 -4.46
N ARG A 153 1.63 8.89 -5.24
CA ARG A 153 1.33 10.26 -5.62
C ARG A 153 0.88 10.29 -7.06
N PHE A 154 -0.37 10.64 -7.26
CA PHE A 154 -1.03 10.53 -8.55
C PHE A 154 -1.47 11.90 -9.06
N PRO A 155 -1.15 12.26 -10.33
CA PRO A 155 -1.60 13.55 -10.86
C PRO A 155 -3.12 13.60 -10.94
N ARG A 156 -3.69 14.71 -10.50
CA ARG A 156 -5.15 14.92 -10.58
C ARG A 156 -5.55 15.10 -12.04
N LYS A 157 -6.74 14.61 -12.37
CA LYS A 157 -7.31 14.87 -13.67
C LYS A 157 -7.50 16.41 -13.83
N ARG A 158 -7.02 16.93 -14.94
CA ARG A 158 -7.25 18.33 -15.29
C ARG A 158 -8.68 18.49 -15.81
N SER A 159 -9.38 19.45 -15.28
CA SER A 159 -10.72 19.81 -15.73
C SER A 159 -10.66 20.69 -16.97
#